data_dc3c2bffa8d38f2f4a98fea2e5095c74
#
_entry.id   dc3c2bffa8d38f2f4a98fea2e5095c74
#
_cell.length_a   1.000
_cell.length_b   1.000
_cell.length_c   1.000
_cell.angle_alpha   90.00
_cell.angle_beta   90.00
_cell.angle_gamma   90.00
#
_symmetry.space_group_name_H-M   'P 1'
#
loop_
_entity.id
_entity.type
_entity.pdbx_description
1 polymer ?
#
loop_
_entity_poly.entity_id
_entity_poly.type
_entity_poly.pdbx_seq_one_letter_code
_entity_poly.pdbx_strand_id
1 'polypeptide(L)'
;PEALIGRYRDAVAGHQLRREIAATQLANDLVDRMGFSFFFRQMESTGASAGEVIRAYTMVINVLGIDELWQTIETDRVLVSEVQLDLLHMLIRLVRRTTRWFLRNRRLNLDCGLIIEQYAGPMKAVIEHMPKRDQVEWVALWEHEKGALISQRVAPELAARLAASDSIFLSLGIVDTAIKQNKPIEQAAQLYFTLGEHLSLDWFMAQIVGLQPDNRWQDLARESYVDDLESQRRRLTACLLAEKTDDMQSAFEDWQVQQQPLIYRWQSMVRDLRRGAAPDFAMISVALRELLDLVQASVEAGDYR
;
A
#
# COMPACT_ATOMS: atom_id res chain seq x y z
N PRO A 1 -28.08 -21.11 -0.33
CA PRO A 1 -27.96 -19.90 0.50
C PRO A 1 -28.25 -18.62 -0.29
N GLU A 2 -27.68 -18.41 -1.49
CA GLU A 2 -27.83 -17.17 -2.29
C GLU A 2 -29.29 -16.89 -2.70
N ALA A 3 -30.06 -17.91 -3.08
CA ALA A 3 -31.47 -17.76 -3.42
C ALA A 3 -32.32 -17.31 -2.23
N LEU A 4 -31.95 -17.70 -1.00
CA LEU A 4 -32.59 -17.23 0.23
C LEU A 4 -32.23 -15.78 0.54
N ILE A 5 -30.96 -15.40 0.37
CA ILE A 5 -30.49 -14.02 0.58
C ILE A 5 -31.20 -13.08 -0.40
N GLY A 6 -31.29 -13.43 -1.69
CA GLY A 6 -32.01 -12.65 -2.69
C GLY A 6 -33.50 -12.46 -2.37
N ARG A 7 -34.13 -13.52 -1.86
CA ARG A 7 -35.56 -13.51 -1.51
C ARG A 7 -35.92 -12.64 -0.31
N TYR A 8 -34.98 -12.49 0.64
CA TYR A 8 -35.19 -11.71 1.86
C TYR A 8 -34.45 -10.36 1.89
N ARG A 9 -33.73 -10.01 0.81
CA ARG A 9 -32.94 -8.79 0.72
C ARG A 9 -33.74 -7.53 1.11
N ASP A 10 -34.92 -7.36 0.54
CA ASP A 10 -35.78 -6.20 0.80
C ASP A 10 -36.35 -6.22 2.23
N ALA A 11 -36.70 -7.41 2.73
CA ALA A 11 -37.16 -7.56 4.10
C ALA A 11 -36.06 -7.23 5.13
N VAL A 12 -34.82 -7.64 4.87
CA VAL A 12 -33.67 -7.30 5.72
C VAL A 12 -33.33 -5.82 5.61
N ALA A 13 -33.37 -5.22 4.42
CA ALA A 13 -33.13 -3.81 4.21
C ALA A 13 -34.15 -2.90 4.94
N GLY A 14 -35.41 -3.36 5.06
CA GLY A 14 -36.48 -2.69 5.80
C GLY A 14 -36.52 -2.98 7.30
N HIS A 15 -35.70 -3.92 7.80
CA HIS A 15 -35.78 -4.37 9.20
C HIS A 15 -35.32 -3.29 10.19
N GLN A 16 -36.02 -3.18 11.34
CA GLN A 16 -35.69 -2.16 12.36
C GLN A 16 -34.25 -2.32 12.89
N LEU A 17 -33.77 -3.57 13.07
CA LEU A 17 -32.43 -3.89 13.58
C LEU A 17 -31.40 -4.10 12.45
N ARG A 18 -31.65 -3.60 11.25
CA ARG A 18 -30.73 -3.82 10.10
C ARG A 18 -29.30 -3.35 10.36
N ARG A 19 -29.14 -2.24 11.09
CA ARG A 19 -27.82 -1.67 11.41
C ARG A 19 -27.06 -2.55 12.40
N GLU A 20 -27.75 -3.05 13.41
CA GLU A 20 -27.21 -3.94 14.42
C GLU A 20 -26.82 -5.29 13.82
N ILE A 21 -27.66 -5.84 12.94
CA ILE A 21 -27.39 -7.08 12.22
C ILE A 21 -26.15 -6.90 11.34
N ALA A 22 -26.11 -5.85 10.53
CA ALA A 22 -24.96 -5.56 9.66
C ALA A 22 -23.68 -5.31 10.47
N ALA A 23 -23.77 -4.57 11.57
CA ALA A 23 -22.62 -4.32 12.44
C ALA A 23 -22.09 -5.60 13.11
N THR A 24 -23.00 -6.48 13.56
CA THR A 24 -22.63 -7.77 14.16
C THR A 24 -21.97 -8.68 13.13
N GLN A 25 -22.52 -8.74 11.93
CA GLN A 25 -21.96 -9.57 10.84
C GLN A 25 -20.56 -9.07 10.45
N LEU A 26 -20.40 -7.78 10.26
CA LEU A 26 -19.12 -7.16 9.93
C LEU A 26 -18.08 -7.34 11.05
N ALA A 27 -18.50 -7.26 12.32
CA ALA A 27 -17.62 -7.51 13.45
C ALA A 27 -17.17 -8.97 13.51
N ASN A 28 -18.07 -9.92 13.26
CA ASN A 28 -17.73 -11.33 13.20
C ASN A 28 -16.76 -11.62 12.04
N ASP A 29 -17.05 -11.15 10.82
CA ASP A 29 -16.16 -11.32 9.67
C ASP A 29 -14.77 -10.75 9.94
N LEU A 30 -14.69 -9.60 10.57
CA LEU A 30 -13.42 -8.98 10.93
C LEU A 30 -12.65 -9.82 11.95
N VAL A 31 -13.31 -10.32 12.98
CA VAL A 31 -12.66 -11.16 14.01
C VAL A 31 -12.25 -12.51 13.45
N ASP A 32 -13.10 -13.13 12.64
CA ASP A 32 -12.84 -14.45 12.05
C ASP A 32 -11.65 -14.41 11.07
N ARG A 33 -11.56 -13.37 10.24
CA ARG A 33 -10.50 -13.23 9.23
C ARG A 33 -9.20 -12.64 9.77
N MET A 34 -9.30 -11.58 10.58
CA MET A 34 -8.15 -10.79 10.99
C MET A 34 -7.67 -11.09 12.41
N GLY A 35 -8.49 -11.80 13.17
CA GLY A 35 -8.25 -12.06 14.58
C GLY A 35 -8.54 -10.86 15.48
N PHE A 36 -8.77 -11.14 16.76
CA PHE A 36 -9.16 -10.15 17.78
C PHE A 36 -8.11 -9.03 17.96
N SER A 37 -6.82 -9.34 17.85
CA SER A 37 -5.75 -8.36 18.07
C SER A 37 -5.63 -7.30 16.95
N PHE A 38 -6.12 -7.57 15.75
CA PHE A 38 -6.05 -6.66 14.62
C PHE A 38 -6.66 -5.29 14.94
N PHE A 39 -7.86 -5.31 15.46
CA PHE A 39 -8.64 -4.13 15.78
C PHE A 39 -7.90 -3.20 16.76
N PHE A 40 -7.44 -3.76 17.89
CA PHE A 40 -6.70 -3.00 18.88
C PHE A 40 -5.37 -2.46 18.37
N ARG A 41 -4.63 -3.26 17.60
CA ARG A 41 -3.37 -2.81 16.98
C ARG A 41 -3.58 -1.65 16.01
N GLN A 42 -4.66 -1.66 15.22
CA GLN A 42 -4.98 -0.54 14.32
C GLN A 42 -5.30 0.73 15.12
N MET A 43 -6.13 0.64 16.16
CA MET A 43 -6.43 1.76 17.04
C MET A 43 -5.17 2.31 17.71
N GLU A 44 -4.34 1.45 18.27
CA GLU A 44 -3.11 1.83 18.96
C GLU A 44 -2.09 2.51 18.04
N SER A 45 -1.87 1.95 16.84
CA SER A 45 -0.84 2.44 15.92
C SER A 45 -1.26 3.68 15.13
N THR A 46 -2.56 3.99 15.04
CA THR A 46 -3.08 5.12 14.26
C THR A 46 -3.82 6.15 15.08
N GLY A 47 -4.17 5.83 16.34
CA GLY A 47 -5.05 6.65 17.17
C GLY A 47 -6.49 6.72 16.64
N ALA A 48 -6.89 5.81 15.74
CA ALA A 48 -8.23 5.78 15.17
C ALA A 48 -9.27 5.22 16.15
N SER A 49 -10.51 5.68 16.03
CA SER A 49 -11.64 5.10 16.74
C SER A 49 -12.06 3.75 16.14
N ALA A 50 -12.81 2.98 16.91
CA ALA A 50 -13.38 1.71 16.48
C ALA A 50 -14.16 1.81 15.15
N GLY A 51 -15.00 2.84 15.03
CA GLY A 51 -15.79 3.07 13.83
C GLY A 51 -14.94 3.43 12.61
N GLU A 52 -13.83 4.13 12.80
CA GLU A 52 -12.87 4.42 11.71
C GLU A 52 -12.15 3.17 11.23
N VAL A 53 -11.71 2.29 12.15
CA VAL A 53 -11.08 1.02 11.78
C VAL A 53 -12.03 0.14 10.97
N ILE A 54 -13.29 0.02 11.40
CA ILE A 54 -14.30 -0.76 10.66
C ILE A 54 -14.54 -0.17 9.27
N ARG A 55 -14.69 1.15 9.14
CA ARG A 55 -14.86 1.80 7.83
C ARG A 55 -13.65 1.57 6.93
N ALA A 56 -12.43 1.75 7.45
CA ALA A 56 -11.22 1.51 6.69
C ALA A 56 -11.08 0.04 6.24
N TYR A 57 -11.39 -0.91 7.11
CA TYR A 57 -11.45 -2.33 6.76
C TYR A 57 -12.45 -2.61 5.63
N THR A 58 -13.68 -2.09 5.75
CA THR A 58 -14.71 -2.25 4.71
C THR A 58 -14.27 -1.68 3.37
N MET A 59 -13.61 -0.51 3.36
CA MET A 59 -13.06 0.06 2.14
C MET A 59 -12.00 -0.86 1.51
N VAL A 60 -11.07 -1.39 2.31
CA VAL A 60 -10.02 -2.29 1.84
C VAL A 60 -10.59 -3.55 1.21
N ILE A 61 -11.55 -4.19 1.87
CA ILE A 61 -12.19 -5.41 1.36
C ILE A 61 -12.78 -5.17 -0.03
N ASN A 62 -13.48 -4.04 -0.21
CA ASN A 62 -14.15 -3.72 -1.48
C ASN A 62 -13.18 -3.19 -2.55
N VAL A 63 -12.24 -2.32 -2.19
CA VAL A 63 -11.28 -1.73 -3.14
C VAL A 63 -10.34 -2.79 -3.73
N LEU A 64 -9.94 -3.77 -2.94
CA LEU A 64 -9.00 -4.81 -3.36
C LEU A 64 -9.67 -6.13 -3.77
N GLY A 65 -10.99 -6.25 -3.62
CA GLY A 65 -11.72 -7.50 -3.92
C GLY A 65 -11.26 -8.67 -3.04
N ILE A 66 -11.01 -8.39 -1.75
CA ILE A 66 -10.45 -9.38 -0.82
C ILE A 66 -11.41 -10.56 -0.58
N ASP A 67 -12.73 -10.33 -0.59
CA ASP A 67 -13.72 -11.39 -0.38
C ASP A 67 -13.59 -12.51 -1.41
N GLU A 68 -13.43 -12.15 -2.68
CA GLU A 68 -13.24 -13.10 -3.77
C GLU A 68 -11.94 -13.91 -3.61
N LEU A 69 -10.84 -13.23 -3.28
CA LEU A 69 -9.55 -13.88 -3.04
C LEU A 69 -9.62 -14.83 -1.84
N TRP A 70 -10.22 -14.39 -0.75
CA TRP A 70 -10.39 -15.18 0.45
C TRP A 70 -11.18 -16.45 0.19
N GLN A 71 -12.36 -16.30 -0.44
CA GLN A 71 -13.22 -17.42 -0.80
C GLN A 71 -12.52 -18.39 -1.77
N THR A 72 -11.77 -17.88 -2.74
CA THR A 72 -11.00 -18.71 -3.68
C THR A 72 -10.00 -19.59 -2.95
N ILE A 73 -9.26 -19.03 -1.97
CA ILE A 73 -8.28 -19.80 -1.18
C ILE A 73 -8.97 -20.83 -0.28
N GLU A 74 -10.03 -20.45 0.44
CA GLU A 74 -10.73 -21.35 1.39
C GLU A 74 -11.43 -22.52 0.70
N THR A 75 -11.95 -22.31 -0.50
CA THR A 75 -12.70 -23.34 -1.24
C THR A 75 -11.82 -24.20 -2.15
N ASP A 76 -10.53 -23.86 -2.30
CA ASP A 76 -9.60 -24.64 -3.11
C ASP A 76 -9.33 -25.99 -2.44
N ARG A 77 -9.65 -27.06 -3.17
CA ARG A 77 -9.50 -28.46 -2.71
C ARG A 77 -8.18 -29.09 -3.16
N VAL A 78 -7.41 -28.42 -3.98
CA VAL A 78 -6.12 -28.89 -4.52
C VAL A 78 -4.98 -28.51 -3.61
N LEU A 79 -5.09 -27.35 -2.94
CA LEU A 79 -4.10 -26.85 -2.02
C LEU A 79 -4.06 -27.66 -0.72
N VAL A 80 -2.86 -27.93 -0.24
CA VAL A 80 -2.67 -28.47 1.12
C VAL A 80 -2.93 -27.39 2.15
N SER A 81 -3.39 -27.76 3.33
CA SER A 81 -3.82 -26.82 4.38
C SER A 81 -2.72 -25.84 4.81
N GLU A 82 -1.46 -26.25 4.79
CA GLU A 82 -0.31 -25.40 5.10
C GLU A 82 -0.19 -24.25 4.09
N VAL A 83 -0.27 -24.56 2.79
CA VAL A 83 -0.22 -23.54 1.72
C VAL A 83 -1.43 -22.62 1.80
N GLN A 84 -2.66 -23.17 2.04
CA GLN A 84 -3.84 -22.31 2.23
C GLN A 84 -3.62 -21.31 3.37
N LEU A 85 -3.07 -21.76 4.50
CA LEU A 85 -2.81 -20.90 5.64
C LEU A 85 -1.79 -19.80 5.31
N ASP A 86 -0.72 -20.12 4.57
CA ASP A 86 0.27 -19.16 4.13
C ASP A 86 -0.33 -18.09 3.21
N LEU A 87 -1.18 -18.48 2.27
CA LEU A 87 -1.90 -17.57 1.38
C LEU A 87 -2.84 -16.65 2.16
N LEU A 88 -3.59 -17.18 3.14
CA LEU A 88 -4.44 -16.38 4.02
C LEU A 88 -3.61 -15.41 4.86
N HIS A 89 -2.43 -15.81 5.35
CA HIS A 89 -1.51 -14.90 6.04
C HIS A 89 -1.00 -13.77 5.12
N MET A 90 -0.78 -14.05 3.82
CA MET A 90 -0.44 -12.98 2.86
C MET A 90 -1.59 -11.97 2.74
N LEU A 91 -2.83 -12.43 2.62
CA LEU A 91 -4.00 -11.53 2.58
C LEU A 91 -4.18 -10.75 3.89
N ILE A 92 -4.00 -11.38 5.04
CA ILE A 92 -4.06 -10.71 6.35
C ILE A 92 -3.03 -9.58 6.42
N ARG A 93 -1.80 -9.82 5.98
CA ARG A 93 -0.76 -8.78 5.93
C ARG A 93 -1.15 -7.63 4.99
N LEU A 94 -1.65 -7.94 3.80
CA LEU A 94 -2.11 -6.94 2.84
C LEU A 94 -3.25 -6.09 3.43
N VAL A 95 -4.29 -6.72 3.96
CA VAL A 95 -5.44 -6.03 4.57
C VAL A 95 -4.98 -5.15 5.74
N ARG A 96 -4.10 -5.66 6.62
CA ARG A 96 -3.57 -4.91 7.76
C ARG A 96 -2.82 -3.64 7.33
N ARG A 97 -1.92 -3.76 6.36
CA ARG A 97 -1.11 -2.64 5.85
C ARG A 97 -2.00 -1.60 5.15
N THR A 98 -2.93 -2.07 4.33
CA THR A 98 -3.84 -1.21 3.55
C THR A 98 -4.85 -0.48 4.46
N THR A 99 -5.41 -1.16 5.47
CA THR A 99 -6.29 -0.53 6.46
C THR A 99 -5.56 0.59 7.21
N ARG A 100 -4.33 0.32 7.68
CA ARG A 100 -3.48 1.33 8.32
C ARG A 100 -3.22 2.51 7.39
N TRP A 101 -2.96 2.24 6.11
CA TRP A 101 -2.74 3.27 5.11
C TRP A 101 -3.95 4.21 4.97
N PHE A 102 -5.18 3.69 4.85
CA PHE A 102 -6.39 4.49 4.80
C PHE A 102 -6.59 5.31 6.08
N LEU A 103 -6.37 4.71 7.23
CA LEU A 103 -6.48 5.40 8.52
C LEU A 103 -5.50 6.57 8.67
N ARG A 104 -4.29 6.45 8.13
CA ARG A 104 -3.28 7.51 8.20
C ARG A 104 -3.47 8.59 7.14
N ASN A 105 -3.92 8.23 5.94
CA ASN A 105 -3.92 9.14 4.80
C ASN A 105 -5.29 9.72 4.45
N ARG A 106 -6.39 9.09 4.90
CA ARG A 106 -7.77 9.46 4.57
C ARG A 106 -8.70 9.57 5.77
N ARG A 107 -8.20 9.53 6.99
CA ARG A 107 -8.97 9.45 8.23
C ARG A 107 -10.09 10.49 8.34
N LEU A 108 -9.85 11.74 7.94
CA LEU A 108 -10.81 12.83 8.02
C LEU A 108 -11.97 12.72 7.01
N ASN A 109 -11.80 11.92 5.96
CA ASN A 109 -12.75 11.76 4.85
C ASN A 109 -13.06 10.28 4.59
N LEU A 110 -13.37 9.52 5.64
CA LEU A 110 -13.73 8.10 5.54
C LEU A 110 -15.21 7.90 5.14
N ASP A 111 -15.60 8.48 4.00
CA ASP A 111 -16.83 8.08 3.31
C ASP A 111 -16.54 6.83 2.48
N CYS A 112 -17.05 5.68 2.96
CA CYS A 112 -16.78 4.38 2.34
C CYS A 112 -17.26 4.31 0.89
N GLY A 113 -18.45 4.86 0.59
CA GLY A 113 -19.02 4.83 -0.75
C GLY A 113 -18.15 5.60 -1.73
N LEU A 114 -17.81 6.83 -1.39
CA LEU A 114 -16.97 7.69 -2.22
C LEU A 114 -15.56 7.12 -2.44
N ILE A 115 -14.93 6.61 -1.39
CA ILE A 115 -13.58 6.03 -1.49
C ILE A 115 -13.60 4.77 -2.36
N ILE A 116 -14.56 3.88 -2.17
CA ILE A 116 -14.68 2.67 -2.99
C ILE A 116 -14.86 3.03 -4.46
N GLU A 117 -15.74 3.99 -4.76
CA GLU A 117 -15.98 4.48 -6.13
C GLU A 117 -14.70 5.07 -6.77
N GLN A 118 -13.96 5.88 -6.01
CA GLN A 118 -12.75 6.53 -6.51
C GLN A 118 -11.56 5.58 -6.69
N TYR A 119 -11.44 4.55 -5.84
CA TYR A 119 -10.22 3.72 -5.81
C TYR A 119 -10.38 2.35 -6.47
N ALA A 120 -11.58 1.72 -6.46
CA ALA A 120 -11.71 0.34 -6.92
C ALA A 120 -11.34 0.16 -8.41
N GLY A 121 -11.86 1.00 -9.28
CA GLY A 121 -11.53 0.96 -10.71
C GLY A 121 -10.04 1.24 -10.98
N PRO A 122 -9.50 2.38 -10.53
CA PRO A 122 -8.09 2.70 -10.65
C PRO A 122 -7.14 1.64 -10.07
N MET A 123 -7.42 1.10 -8.89
CA MET A 123 -6.60 0.04 -8.29
C MET A 123 -6.62 -1.23 -9.13
N LYS A 124 -7.79 -1.64 -9.62
CA LYS A 124 -7.90 -2.78 -10.53
C LYS A 124 -7.06 -2.56 -11.81
N ALA A 125 -7.16 -1.40 -12.43
CA ALA A 125 -6.40 -1.07 -13.63
C ALA A 125 -4.88 -1.10 -13.37
N VAL A 126 -4.41 -0.53 -12.27
CA VAL A 126 -2.98 -0.58 -11.91
C VAL A 126 -2.52 -2.01 -11.68
N ILE A 127 -3.26 -2.83 -10.94
CA ILE A 127 -2.92 -4.24 -10.67
C ILE A 127 -2.86 -5.05 -11.97
N GLU A 128 -3.80 -4.88 -12.89
CA GLU A 128 -3.84 -5.58 -14.17
C GLU A 128 -2.71 -5.16 -15.14
N HIS A 129 -2.25 -3.92 -15.05
CA HIS A 129 -1.17 -3.40 -15.89
C HIS A 129 0.23 -3.56 -15.29
N MET A 130 0.34 -3.92 -14.01
CA MET A 130 1.61 -4.09 -13.31
C MET A 130 2.59 -5.09 -13.97
N PRO A 131 2.13 -6.27 -14.46
CA PRO A 131 3.01 -7.24 -15.11
C PRO A 131 3.63 -6.78 -16.43
N LYS A 132 3.16 -5.67 -17.01
CA LYS A 132 3.57 -5.20 -18.36
C LYS A 132 4.61 -4.08 -18.33
N ARG A 133 5.21 -3.81 -17.17
CA ARG A 133 6.16 -2.69 -17.01
C ARG A 133 7.58 -3.07 -17.36
N ASP A 134 8.30 -2.11 -17.94
CA ASP A 134 9.71 -2.23 -18.35
C ASP A 134 10.71 -2.26 -17.16
N GLN A 135 10.24 -2.30 -15.92
CA GLN A 135 11.09 -2.34 -14.72
C GLN A 135 11.54 -3.77 -14.42
N VAL A 136 12.73 -4.09 -14.90
CA VAL A 136 13.32 -5.44 -14.92
C VAL A 136 13.40 -6.06 -13.52
N GLU A 137 13.80 -5.32 -12.49
CA GLU A 137 13.98 -5.86 -11.12
C GLU A 137 12.64 -6.22 -10.48
N TRP A 138 11.64 -5.39 -10.68
CA TRP A 138 10.32 -5.58 -10.10
C TRP A 138 9.55 -6.72 -10.77
N VAL A 139 9.61 -6.80 -12.09
CA VAL A 139 9.04 -7.91 -12.87
C VAL A 139 9.71 -9.22 -12.48
N ALA A 140 11.04 -9.22 -12.29
CA ALA A 140 11.78 -10.39 -11.88
C ALA A 140 11.36 -10.89 -10.48
N LEU A 141 11.17 -9.99 -9.52
CA LEU A 141 10.70 -10.36 -8.17
C LEU A 141 9.27 -10.92 -8.21
N TRP A 142 8.37 -10.26 -8.92
CA TRP A 142 6.99 -10.73 -9.10
C TRP A 142 6.93 -12.09 -9.79
N GLU A 143 7.69 -12.31 -10.87
CA GLU A 143 7.78 -13.60 -11.55
C GLU A 143 8.36 -14.69 -10.66
N HIS A 144 9.38 -14.36 -9.84
CA HIS A 144 9.95 -15.26 -8.86
C HIS A 144 8.92 -15.71 -7.82
N GLU A 145 8.22 -14.78 -7.18
CA GLU A 145 7.19 -15.09 -6.18
C GLU A 145 6.01 -15.83 -6.78
N LYS A 146 5.53 -15.41 -7.95
CA LYS A 146 4.48 -16.11 -8.69
C LYS A 146 4.90 -17.55 -9.02
N GLY A 147 6.14 -17.74 -9.49
CA GLY A 147 6.69 -19.05 -9.77
C GLY A 147 6.77 -19.95 -8.53
N ALA A 148 7.18 -19.38 -7.39
CA ALA A 148 7.20 -20.07 -6.11
C ALA A 148 5.81 -20.55 -5.68
N LEU A 149 4.78 -19.70 -5.81
CA LEU A 149 3.39 -20.07 -5.51
C LEU A 149 2.87 -21.15 -6.46
N ILE A 150 3.14 -21.04 -7.76
CA ILE A 150 2.76 -22.07 -8.75
C ILE A 150 3.41 -23.42 -8.43
N SER A 151 4.66 -23.43 -7.99
CA SER A 151 5.36 -24.64 -7.57
C SER A 151 4.67 -25.35 -6.38
N GLN A 152 3.95 -24.60 -5.56
CA GLN A 152 3.11 -25.07 -4.46
C GLN A 152 1.68 -25.44 -4.90
N ARG A 153 1.43 -25.55 -6.21
CA ARG A 153 0.14 -25.88 -6.83
C ARG A 153 -0.93 -24.79 -6.70
N VAL A 154 -0.56 -23.56 -6.41
CA VAL A 154 -1.47 -22.42 -6.46
C VAL A 154 -1.86 -22.15 -7.91
N ALA A 155 -3.13 -21.93 -8.18
CA ALA A 155 -3.62 -21.61 -9.53
C ALA A 155 -2.90 -20.36 -10.08
N PRO A 156 -2.46 -20.33 -11.36
CA PRO A 156 -1.64 -19.26 -11.91
C PRO A 156 -2.23 -17.85 -11.75
N GLU A 157 -3.55 -17.72 -11.87
CA GLU A 157 -4.24 -16.42 -11.70
C GLU A 157 -4.21 -15.95 -10.25
N LEU A 158 -4.45 -16.87 -9.29
CA LEU A 158 -4.36 -16.58 -7.87
C LEU A 158 -2.91 -16.25 -7.46
N ALA A 159 -1.94 -17.03 -7.94
CA ALA A 159 -0.52 -16.79 -7.71
C ALA A 159 -0.07 -15.44 -8.23
N ALA A 160 -0.52 -15.02 -9.42
CA ALA A 160 -0.22 -13.72 -9.99
C ALA A 160 -0.76 -12.56 -9.13
N ARG A 161 -2.00 -12.69 -8.64
CA ARG A 161 -2.62 -11.66 -7.77
C ARG A 161 -1.94 -11.59 -6.39
N LEU A 162 -1.59 -12.71 -5.79
CA LEU A 162 -0.94 -12.75 -4.48
C LEU A 162 0.51 -12.29 -4.53
N ALA A 163 1.27 -12.68 -5.56
CA ALA A 163 2.63 -12.19 -5.80
C ALA A 163 2.68 -10.66 -5.98
N ALA A 164 1.58 -10.04 -6.42
CA ALA A 164 1.46 -8.60 -6.53
C ALA A 164 1.14 -7.87 -5.20
N SER A 165 1.01 -8.56 -4.06
CA SER A 165 0.51 -7.97 -2.79
C SER A 165 1.29 -6.75 -2.32
N ASP A 166 2.62 -6.78 -2.39
CA ASP A 166 3.44 -5.62 -2.00
C ASP A 166 3.27 -4.45 -2.97
N SER A 167 3.11 -4.74 -4.23
CA SER A 167 2.86 -3.76 -5.27
C SER A 167 1.46 -3.17 -5.21
N ILE A 168 0.47 -3.94 -4.79
CA ILE A 168 -0.88 -3.45 -4.51
C ILE A 168 -0.81 -2.35 -3.45
N PHE A 169 0.00 -2.55 -2.41
CA PHE A 169 0.21 -1.52 -1.40
C PHE A 169 0.84 -0.24 -1.97
N LEU A 170 1.88 -0.36 -2.79
CA LEU A 170 2.51 0.78 -3.46
C LEU A 170 1.54 1.49 -4.41
N SER A 171 0.69 0.74 -5.10
CA SER A 171 -0.30 1.28 -6.03
C SER A 171 -1.32 2.22 -5.37
N LEU A 172 -1.64 2.01 -4.08
CA LEU A 172 -2.47 2.95 -3.33
C LEU A 172 -1.89 4.36 -3.30
N GLY A 173 -0.58 4.48 -3.08
CA GLY A 173 0.12 5.76 -3.08
C GLY A 173 0.06 6.45 -4.44
N ILE A 174 0.22 5.70 -5.52
CA ILE A 174 0.15 6.20 -6.89
C ILE A 174 -1.26 6.69 -7.21
N VAL A 175 -2.27 5.86 -6.95
CA VAL A 175 -3.69 6.18 -7.21
C VAL A 175 -4.12 7.40 -6.37
N ASP A 176 -3.78 7.44 -5.09
CA ASP A 176 -4.07 8.58 -4.21
C ASP A 176 -3.45 9.89 -4.74
N THR A 177 -2.21 9.82 -5.20
CA THR A 177 -1.51 10.98 -5.74
C THR A 177 -2.16 11.45 -7.06
N ALA A 178 -2.48 10.52 -7.97
CA ALA A 178 -3.16 10.82 -9.23
C ALA A 178 -4.53 11.48 -8.99
N ILE A 179 -5.34 10.92 -8.08
CA ILE A 179 -6.65 11.48 -7.73
C ILE A 179 -6.51 12.89 -7.15
N LYS A 180 -5.59 13.11 -6.20
CA LYS A 180 -5.39 14.42 -5.55
C LYS A 180 -4.90 15.48 -6.52
N GLN A 181 -4.04 15.11 -7.47
CA GLN A 181 -3.49 16.03 -8.48
C GLN A 181 -4.37 16.14 -9.73
N ASN A 182 -5.45 15.38 -9.79
CA ASN A 182 -6.33 15.30 -10.99
C ASN A 182 -5.51 15.03 -12.27
N LYS A 183 -4.58 14.07 -12.20
CA LYS A 183 -3.69 13.68 -13.28
C LYS A 183 -3.90 12.21 -13.67
N PRO A 184 -3.55 11.80 -14.91
CA PRO A 184 -3.59 10.40 -15.31
C PRO A 184 -2.74 9.50 -14.38
N ILE A 185 -3.26 8.31 -14.11
CA ILE A 185 -2.58 7.35 -13.21
C ILE A 185 -1.24 6.92 -13.80
N GLU A 186 -1.16 6.81 -15.12
CA GLU A 186 0.04 6.44 -15.85
C GLU A 186 1.17 7.44 -15.62
N GLN A 187 0.88 8.73 -15.63
CA GLN A 187 1.85 9.79 -15.34
C GLN A 187 2.32 9.73 -13.87
N ALA A 188 1.38 9.57 -12.93
CA ALA A 188 1.72 9.42 -11.53
C ALA A 188 2.58 8.18 -11.28
N ALA A 189 2.25 7.07 -11.92
CA ALA A 189 2.99 5.83 -11.84
C ALA A 189 4.40 5.97 -12.42
N GLN A 190 4.53 6.51 -13.63
CA GLN A 190 5.82 6.71 -14.28
C GLN A 190 6.75 7.55 -13.38
N LEU A 191 6.26 8.68 -12.90
CA LEU A 191 7.05 9.56 -12.04
C LEU A 191 7.41 8.92 -10.69
N TYR A 192 6.45 8.21 -10.07
CA TYR A 192 6.67 7.51 -8.81
C TYR A 192 7.80 6.48 -8.93
N PHE A 193 7.85 5.74 -10.03
CA PHE A 193 8.91 4.74 -10.25
C PHE A 193 10.23 5.38 -10.65
N THR A 194 10.22 6.39 -11.53
CA THR A 194 11.44 7.14 -11.90
C THR A 194 12.12 7.73 -10.66
N LEU A 195 11.35 8.33 -9.74
CA LEU A 195 11.86 8.82 -8.46
C LEU A 195 12.42 7.70 -7.59
N GLY A 196 11.70 6.56 -7.53
CA GLY A 196 12.12 5.38 -6.77
C GLY A 196 13.49 4.86 -7.22
N GLU A 197 13.68 4.73 -8.51
CA GLU A 197 14.94 4.28 -9.12
C GLU A 197 16.05 5.33 -8.90
N HIS A 198 15.80 6.59 -9.26
CA HIS A 198 16.80 7.66 -9.16
C HIS A 198 17.33 7.86 -7.73
N LEU A 199 16.43 7.79 -6.75
CA LEU A 199 16.77 7.93 -5.34
C LEU A 199 17.02 6.60 -4.61
N SER A 200 16.95 5.47 -5.31
CA SER A 200 17.10 4.12 -4.72
C SER A 200 16.14 3.84 -3.56
N LEU A 201 14.89 4.35 -3.64
CA LEU A 201 13.93 4.24 -2.55
C LEU A 201 13.45 2.80 -2.32
N ASP A 202 13.39 1.97 -3.37
CA ASP A 202 12.98 0.58 -3.26
C ASP A 202 14.04 -0.26 -2.52
N TRP A 203 15.33 -0.02 -2.81
CA TRP A 203 16.41 -0.59 -2.01
C TRP A 203 16.35 -0.15 -0.54
N PHE A 204 16.12 1.14 -0.30
CA PHE A 204 16.04 1.67 1.06
C PHE A 204 14.82 1.11 1.81
N MET A 205 13.68 0.94 1.14
CA MET A 205 12.52 0.25 1.69
C MET A 205 12.85 -1.18 2.12
N ALA A 206 13.58 -1.92 1.30
CA ALA A 206 14.01 -3.28 1.64
C ALA A 206 14.90 -3.30 2.90
N GLN A 207 15.76 -2.29 3.11
CA GLN A 207 16.54 -2.18 4.35
C GLN A 207 15.65 -1.93 5.57
N ILE A 208 14.64 -1.06 5.47
CA ILE A 208 13.68 -0.81 6.56
C ILE A 208 12.91 -2.09 6.92
N VAL A 209 12.40 -2.80 5.91
CA VAL A 209 11.65 -4.06 6.13
C VAL A 209 12.55 -5.15 6.72
N GLY A 210 13.83 -5.16 6.34
CA GLY A 210 14.84 -6.11 6.83
C GLY A 210 15.30 -5.87 8.28
N LEU A 211 14.96 -4.73 8.89
CA LEU A 211 15.28 -4.46 10.30
C LEU A 211 14.69 -5.53 11.21
N GLN A 212 15.49 -6.03 12.12
CA GLN A 212 15.05 -7.00 13.14
C GLN A 212 14.78 -6.27 14.44
N PRO A 213 13.50 -6.14 14.86
CA PRO A 213 13.14 -5.46 16.11
C PRO A 213 13.40 -6.39 17.31
N ASP A 214 14.12 -5.92 18.32
CA ASP A 214 14.37 -6.61 19.59
C ASP A 214 13.25 -6.38 20.60
N ASN A 215 12.41 -5.38 20.38
CA ASN A 215 11.35 -4.98 21.28
C ASN A 215 10.20 -4.28 20.55
N ARG A 216 9.09 -4.09 21.26
CA ARG A 216 7.88 -3.45 20.72
C ARG A 216 8.12 -2.04 20.15
N TRP A 217 9.00 -1.25 20.76
CA TRP A 217 9.26 0.11 20.28
C TRP A 217 9.99 0.12 18.93
N GLN A 218 10.90 -0.80 18.73
CA GLN A 218 11.58 -0.98 17.45
C GLN A 218 10.62 -1.53 16.38
N ASP A 219 9.67 -2.40 16.74
CA ASP A 219 8.63 -2.86 15.80
C ASP A 219 7.72 -1.70 15.35
N LEU A 220 7.29 -0.85 16.28
CA LEU A 220 6.54 0.37 15.97
C LEU A 220 7.37 1.37 15.14
N ALA A 221 8.67 1.52 15.45
CA ALA A 221 9.57 2.38 14.68
C ALA A 221 9.72 1.90 13.25
N ARG A 222 9.93 0.59 13.04
CA ARG A 222 10.01 -0.01 11.69
C ARG A 222 8.75 0.26 10.88
N GLU A 223 7.57 0.06 11.47
CA GLU A 223 6.31 0.38 10.81
C GLU A 223 6.18 1.88 10.48
N SER A 224 6.63 2.77 11.38
CA SER A 224 6.64 4.20 11.14
C SER A 224 7.58 4.59 10.01
N TYR A 225 8.77 3.99 9.93
CA TYR A 225 9.74 4.26 8.87
C TYR A 225 9.22 3.87 7.48
N VAL A 226 8.49 2.75 7.37
CA VAL A 226 7.80 2.37 6.12
C VAL A 226 6.80 3.45 5.72
N ASP A 227 5.95 3.88 6.66
CA ASP A 227 4.93 4.90 6.40
C ASP A 227 5.56 6.26 6.04
N ASP A 228 6.66 6.64 6.70
CA ASP A 228 7.39 7.90 6.45
C ASP A 228 8.01 7.90 5.05
N LEU A 229 8.70 6.81 4.67
CA LEU A 229 9.28 6.69 3.33
C LEU A 229 8.22 6.78 2.23
N GLU A 230 7.12 6.04 2.37
CA GLU A 230 6.00 6.08 1.43
C GLU A 230 5.35 7.47 1.37
N SER A 231 5.19 8.13 2.51
CA SER A 231 4.66 9.49 2.56
C SER A 231 5.56 10.49 1.84
N GLN A 232 6.87 10.39 2.04
CA GLN A 232 7.85 11.27 1.39
C GLN A 232 7.89 11.03 -0.12
N ARG A 233 7.89 9.77 -0.57
CA ARG A 233 7.84 9.43 -1.99
C ARG A 233 6.58 10.00 -2.67
N ARG A 234 5.40 9.84 -2.05
CA ARG A 234 4.15 10.41 -2.57
C ARG A 234 4.16 11.93 -2.61
N ARG A 235 4.67 12.60 -1.58
CA ARG A 235 4.78 14.07 -1.55
C ARG A 235 5.66 14.58 -2.67
N LEU A 236 6.79 13.93 -2.90
CA LEU A 236 7.70 14.28 -3.99
C LEU A 236 7.06 14.05 -5.36
N THR A 237 6.39 12.90 -5.55
CA THR A 237 5.63 12.61 -6.77
C THR A 237 4.54 13.65 -7.00
N ALA A 238 3.78 14.01 -5.96
CA ALA A 238 2.72 15.02 -6.06
C ALA A 238 3.27 16.41 -6.42
N CYS A 239 4.41 16.78 -5.86
CA CYS A 239 5.08 18.05 -6.17
C CYS A 239 5.45 18.15 -7.65
N LEU A 240 6.08 17.12 -8.22
CA LEU A 240 6.45 17.13 -9.63
C LEU A 240 5.24 17.00 -10.56
N LEU A 241 4.19 16.27 -10.17
CA LEU A 241 2.93 16.20 -10.94
C LEU A 241 2.16 17.52 -10.97
N ALA A 242 2.32 18.36 -9.95
CA ALA A 242 1.67 19.67 -9.88
C ALA A 242 2.29 20.69 -10.86
N GLU A 243 3.48 20.44 -11.39
CA GLU A 243 4.13 21.28 -12.38
C GLU A 243 3.21 21.48 -13.61
N LYS A 244 3.19 22.70 -14.13
CA LYS A 244 2.30 23.08 -15.25
C LYS A 244 2.76 22.58 -16.62
N THR A 245 3.82 21.80 -16.68
CA THR A 245 4.30 21.21 -17.92
C THR A 245 3.60 19.88 -18.21
N ASP A 246 3.27 19.65 -19.49
CA ASP A 246 2.78 18.35 -19.94
C ASP A 246 3.92 17.34 -20.19
N ASP A 247 5.17 17.81 -20.17
CA ASP A 247 6.37 16.99 -20.31
C ASP A 247 6.95 16.64 -18.92
N MET A 248 6.60 15.46 -18.45
CA MET A 248 7.07 14.92 -17.16
C MET A 248 8.59 14.72 -17.12
N GLN A 249 9.22 14.47 -18.27
CA GLN A 249 10.67 14.30 -18.35
C GLN A 249 11.37 15.65 -18.09
N SER A 250 10.90 16.72 -18.73
CA SER A 250 11.42 18.07 -18.50
C SER A 250 11.25 18.52 -17.03
N ALA A 251 10.07 18.27 -16.43
CA ALA A 251 9.83 18.58 -15.03
C ALA A 251 10.80 17.85 -14.10
N PHE A 252 11.08 16.58 -14.39
CA PHE A 252 12.02 15.78 -13.61
C PHE A 252 13.47 16.27 -13.75
N GLU A 253 13.89 16.63 -14.97
CA GLU A 253 15.24 17.16 -15.23
C GLU A 253 15.44 18.52 -14.54
N ASP A 254 14.47 19.42 -14.62
CA ASP A 254 14.49 20.71 -13.94
C ASP A 254 14.59 20.56 -12.42
N TRP A 255 13.81 19.63 -11.85
CA TRP A 255 13.88 19.29 -10.43
C TRP A 255 15.28 18.76 -10.05
N GLN A 256 15.86 17.87 -10.86
CA GLN A 256 17.22 17.36 -10.61
C GLN A 256 18.26 18.48 -10.54
N VAL A 257 18.18 19.44 -11.46
CA VAL A 257 19.12 20.60 -11.48
C VAL A 257 18.90 21.46 -10.24
N GLN A 258 17.68 21.75 -9.88
CA GLN A 258 17.37 22.62 -8.73
C GLN A 258 17.74 22.00 -7.40
N GLN A 259 17.51 20.71 -7.22
CA GLN A 259 17.75 20.00 -5.98
C GLN A 259 19.06 19.22 -5.96
N GLN A 260 19.96 19.45 -6.93
CA GLN A 260 21.21 18.73 -7.11
C GLN A 260 22.02 18.56 -5.81
N PRO A 261 22.22 19.57 -4.94
CA PRO A 261 23.00 19.40 -3.71
C PRO A 261 22.37 18.41 -2.73
N LEU A 262 21.03 18.46 -2.56
CA LEU A 262 20.30 17.58 -1.65
C LEU A 262 20.19 16.17 -2.21
N ILE A 263 19.98 16.03 -3.52
CA ILE A 263 19.99 14.72 -4.21
C ILE A 263 21.37 14.06 -4.05
N TYR A 264 22.47 14.81 -4.26
CA TYR A 264 23.83 14.29 -4.10
C TYR A 264 24.08 13.82 -2.67
N ARG A 265 23.66 14.59 -1.66
CA ARG A 265 23.79 14.27 -0.23
C ARG A 265 23.03 13.00 0.11
N TRP A 266 21.76 12.86 -0.33
CA TRP A 266 20.96 11.65 -0.18
C TRP A 266 21.63 10.43 -0.84
N GLN A 267 22.02 10.56 -2.11
CA GLN A 267 22.68 9.47 -2.85
C GLN A 267 24.04 9.08 -2.24
N SER A 268 24.77 10.02 -1.66
CA SER A 268 26.00 9.72 -0.95
C SER A 268 25.72 8.88 0.29
N MET A 269 24.72 9.25 1.07
CA MET A 269 24.30 8.48 2.25
C MET A 269 23.84 7.08 1.88
N VAL A 270 23.03 6.92 0.83
CA VAL A 270 22.63 5.58 0.33
C VAL A 270 23.84 4.76 -0.08
N ARG A 271 24.83 5.35 -0.75
CA ARG A 271 26.09 4.64 -1.11
C ARG A 271 26.87 4.20 0.12
N ASP A 272 26.93 5.00 1.15
CA ASP A 272 27.63 4.69 2.40
C ASP A 272 26.92 3.55 3.15
N LEU A 273 25.59 3.60 3.22
CA LEU A 273 24.78 2.52 3.78
C LEU A 273 24.97 1.19 3.03
N ARG A 274 25.10 1.22 1.69
CA ARG A 274 25.34 0.02 0.87
C ARG A 274 26.73 -0.61 1.08
N ARG A 275 27.72 0.21 1.47
CA ARG A 275 29.12 -0.24 1.68
C ARG A 275 29.36 -0.72 3.11
N GLY A 276 28.52 -0.30 4.05
CA GLY A 276 28.65 -0.63 5.46
C GLY A 276 28.07 -1.98 5.84
N ALA A 277 27.98 -2.23 7.15
CA ALA A 277 27.18 -3.32 7.69
C ALA A 277 25.69 -3.07 7.45
N ALA A 278 24.85 -4.10 7.68
CA ALA A 278 23.39 -3.93 7.59
C ALA A 278 22.93 -2.73 8.46
N PRO A 279 22.12 -1.81 7.90
CA PRO A 279 21.71 -0.61 8.62
C PRO A 279 20.92 -0.96 9.89
N ASP A 280 21.12 -0.20 10.95
CA ASP A 280 20.33 -0.25 12.16
C ASP A 280 19.22 0.82 12.19
N PHE A 281 18.41 0.82 13.25
CA PHE A 281 17.30 1.77 13.43
C PHE A 281 17.76 3.23 13.47
N ALA A 282 18.92 3.52 14.05
CA ALA A 282 19.46 4.87 14.12
C ALA A 282 19.90 5.37 12.74
N MET A 283 20.59 4.54 11.96
CA MET A 283 21.04 4.86 10.60
C MET A 283 19.85 5.12 9.67
N ILE A 284 18.81 4.27 9.73
CA ILE A 284 17.58 4.46 8.96
C ILE A 284 16.88 5.78 9.36
N SER A 285 16.80 6.09 10.65
CA SER A 285 16.18 7.34 11.13
C SER A 285 16.89 8.58 10.59
N VAL A 286 18.24 8.57 10.59
CA VAL A 286 19.04 9.68 10.04
C VAL A 286 18.82 9.81 8.53
N ALA A 287 18.82 8.68 7.80
CA ALA A 287 18.61 8.69 6.36
C ALA A 287 17.20 9.21 5.99
N LEU A 288 16.16 8.81 6.72
CA LEU A 288 14.80 9.33 6.51
C LEU A 288 14.72 10.85 6.73
N ARG A 289 15.51 11.41 7.66
CA ARG A 289 15.59 12.85 7.88
C ARG A 289 16.18 13.56 6.67
N GLU A 290 17.25 13.03 6.10
CA GLU A 290 17.86 13.60 4.88
C GLU A 290 16.91 13.58 3.69
N LEU A 291 16.16 12.49 3.53
CA LEU A 291 15.11 12.41 2.50
C LEU A 291 13.99 13.43 2.74
N LEU A 292 13.60 13.62 4.00
CA LEU A 292 12.59 14.61 4.37
C LEU A 292 13.04 16.03 4.00
N ASP A 293 14.30 16.38 4.25
CA ASP A 293 14.87 17.69 3.89
C ASP A 293 14.81 17.92 2.37
N LEU A 294 15.14 16.91 1.55
CA LEU A 294 15.00 16.96 0.10
C LEU A 294 13.53 17.18 -0.33
N VAL A 295 12.62 16.45 0.27
CA VAL A 295 11.17 16.56 -0.06
C VAL A 295 10.63 17.94 0.34
N GLN A 296 11.00 18.46 1.50
CA GLN A 296 10.57 19.78 1.96
C GLN A 296 11.08 20.88 1.03
N ALA A 297 12.36 20.87 0.68
CA ALA A 297 12.93 21.84 -0.25
C ALA A 297 12.28 21.77 -1.65
N SER A 298 11.91 20.56 -2.10
CA SER A 298 11.22 20.38 -3.38
C SER A 298 9.80 20.97 -3.36
N VAL A 299 9.06 20.77 -2.27
CA VAL A 299 7.70 21.32 -2.10
C VAL A 299 7.75 22.85 -2.00
N GLU A 300 8.66 23.41 -1.20
CA GLU A 300 8.83 24.86 -1.07
C GLU A 300 9.18 25.52 -2.42
N ALA A 301 10.03 24.89 -3.22
CA ALA A 301 10.37 25.38 -4.56
C ALA A 301 9.16 25.34 -5.53
N GLY A 302 8.25 24.38 -5.37
CA GLY A 302 7.01 24.26 -6.15
C GLY A 302 5.94 25.29 -5.77
N ASP A 303 5.83 25.64 -4.48
CA ASP A 303 4.83 26.60 -3.97
C ASP A 303 5.13 28.07 -4.42
N TYR A 304 6.35 28.36 -4.85
CA TYR A 304 6.76 29.69 -5.35
C TYR A 304 6.58 29.86 -6.88
N ARG A 305 6.02 28.87 -7.61
CA ARG A 305 5.79 28.91 -9.06
C ARG A 305 4.31 28.94 -9.38
#